data_0c49c0789c28f557c7ac8e22fa52e522
#
_entry.id   0c49c0789c28f557c7ac8e22fa52e522
#
_cell.length_a   1.000
_cell.length_b   1.000
_cell.length_c   1.000
_cell.angle_alpha   90.00
_cell.angle_beta   90.00
_cell.angle_gamma   90.00
#
_symmetry.space_group_name_H-M   'P 1'
#
loop_
_entity.id
_entity.type
_entity.pdbx_description
1 polymer ?
#
loop_
_entity_poly.entity_id
_entity_poly.type
_entity_poly.pdbx_seq_one_letter_code
_entity_poly.pdbx_strand_id
1 'polypeptide(L)'
;MDWSSANTLAVGLGACVYLWNASTCNVTKLLDLAAVAGRPADIITSVSWSQRGSYLAVGTGSGEVQIWDAARTTQVRAMAGHRVRSGSLAWCGSTLASGSRDRCILLRDVRAHDDYTSRLAGHRSEVCGLRWSPDARSLASGGNDNALLVWSPRSGVAPMLRFTAHTAAIKALAWSPHQSGLLASGGGTADRTIRFWSTKTGTELKCVDAGSQVCNLAWSKNVDELVSTHGYSLNQVMVWRFPEMAKVATLTGHTMRVLYLASSPDGQTIVTGAGDETLRFWNVFPGAAAGAAMDVTSPLALGRSRIR
;
A
#
# COMPACT_ATOMS: atom_id res chain seq x y z
N MET A 1 6.68 3.45 -1.77
CA MET A 1 6.43 4.67 -1.00
C MET A 1 5.49 4.35 0.15
N ASP A 2 5.80 4.82 1.36
CA ASP A 2 4.98 4.62 2.56
C ASP A 2 5.25 5.73 3.58
N TRP A 3 4.23 6.13 4.37
CA TRP A 3 4.31 7.23 5.33
C TRP A 3 4.19 6.71 6.76
N SER A 4 5.20 6.95 7.58
CA SER A 4 5.28 6.42 8.95
C SER A 4 4.38 7.16 9.93
N SER A 5 4.08 6.51 11.06
CA SER A 5 3.43 7.16 12.21
C SER A 5 4.29 8.26 12.86
N ALA A 6 5.60 8.27 12.61
CA ALA A 6 6.53 9.32 13.03
C ALA A 6 6.67 10.47 12.01
N ASN A 7 5.68 10.64 11.12
CA ASN A 7 5.61 11.67 10.09
C ASN A 7 6.80 11.72 9.12
N THR A 8 7.35 10.55 8.79
CA THR A 8 8.45 10.39 7.83
C THR A 8 8.00 9.57 6.62
N LEU A 9 8.12 10.12 5.43
CA LEU A 9 7.81 9.47 4.16
C LEU A 9 9.05 8.73 3.65
N ALA A 10 8.93 7.44 3.35
CA ALA A 10 9.95 6.64 2.69
C ALA A 10 9.64 6.50 1.19
N VAL A 11 10.61 6.79 0.35
CA VAL A 11 10.51 6.70 -1.11
C VAL A 11 11.65 5.88 -1.66
N GLY A 12 11.36 4.78 -2.36
CA GLY A 12 12.33 3.98 -3.10
C GLY A 12 12.48 4.53 -4.52
N LEU A 13 13.69 4.87 -4.92
CA LEU A 13 14.05 5.39 -6.23
C LEU A 13 15.26 4.63 -6.79
N GLY A 14 15.03 3.76 -7.78
CA GLY A 14 16.08 2.92 -8.34
C GLY A 14 16.72 2.02 -7.28
N ALA A 15 18.00 2.23 -6.98
CA ALA A 15 18.74 1.49 -5.96
C ALA A 15 18.71 2.16 -4.58
N CYS A 16 18.12 3.34 -4.43
CA CYS A 16 18.18 4.14 -3.21
C CYS A 16 16.83 4.21 -2.49
N VAL A 17 16.88 4.37 -1.18
CA VAL A 17 15.72 4.77 -0.36
C VAL A 17 16.02 6.11 0.29
N TYR A 18 15.10 7.04 0.11
CA TYR A 18 15.11 8.35 0.73
C TYR A 18 14.03 8.49 1.78
N LEU A 19 14.35 9.17 2.87
CA LEU A 19 13.43 9.53 3.94
C LEU A 19 13.21 11.03 3.93
N TRP A 20 11.96 11.45 3.81
CA TRP A 20 11.57 12.85 3.96
C TRP A 20 10.78 13.02 5.26
N ASN A 21 11.28 13.86 6.14
CA ASN A 21 10.58 14.19 7.39
C ASN A 21 9.63 15.36 7.13
N ALA A 22 8.33 15.11 7.27
CA ALA A 22 7.31 16.12 6.96
C ALA A 22 7.25 17.27 7.96
N SER A 23 7.80 17.10 9.16
CA SER A 23 7.83 18.17 10.19
C SER A 23 9.01 19.14 10.00
N THR A 24 10.15 18.64 9.52
CA THR A 24 11.38 19.44 9.34
C THR A 24 11.69 19.74 7.87
N CYS A 25 10.96 19.13 6.93
CA CYS A 25 11.20 19.16 5.49
C CYS A 25 12.58 18.63 5.07
N ASN A 26 13.30 17.94 5.94
CA ASN A 26 14.63 17.40 5.63
C ASN A 26 14.51 16.08 4.87
N VAL A 27 15.41 15.91 3.88
CA VAL A 27 15.57 14.67 3.13
C VAL A 27 16.88 14.00 3.52
N THR A 28 16.84 12.74 3.87
CA THR A 28 18.03 11.91 4.15
C THR A 28 18.03 10.66 3.28
N LYS A 29 19.18 10.24 2.80
CA LYS A 29 19.34 8.94 2.13
C LYS A 29 19.56 7.86 3.18
N LEU A 30 18.66 6.89 3.25
CA LEU A 30 18.74 5.77 4.19
C LEU A 30 19.73 4.70 3.71
N LEU A 31 19.61 4.31 2.45
CA LEU A 31 20.43 3.27 1.86
C LEU A 31 20.64 3.51 0.36
N ASP A 32 21.70 2.87 -0.14
CA ASP A 32 22.06 2.83 -1.55
C ASP A 32 22.58 1.43 -1.88
N LEU A 33 21.79 0.62 -2.58
CA LEU A 33 22.17 -0.75 -2.94
C LEU A 33 23.31 -0.79 -3.97
N ALA A 34 23.50 0.26 -4.76
CA ALA A 34 24.58 0.34 -5.73
C ALA A 34 25.94 0.61 -5.06
N ALA A 35 25.95 1.18 -3.85
CA ALA A 35 27.16 1.48 -3.10
C ALA A 35 27.73 0.27 -2.34
N VAL A 36 27.03 -0.87 -2.30
CA VAL A 36 27.48 -2.07 -1.58
C VAL A 36 28.50 -2.83 -2.41
N ALA A 37 29.77 -2.73 -2.04
CA ALA A 37 30.87 -3.39 -2.73
C ALA A 37 30.69 -4.91 -2.81
N GLY A 38 30.92 -5.49 -3.97
CA GLY A 38 30.88 -6.96 -4.20
C GLY A 38 29.49 -7.54 -4.41
N ARG A 39 28.42 -6.73 -4.45
CA ARG A 39 27.08 -7.18 -4.85
C ARG A 39 26.71 -6.66 -6.24
N PRO A 40 26.00 -7.47 -7.07
CA PRO A 40 25.43 -6.95 -8.31
C PRO A 40 24.44 -5.82 -8.00
N ALA A 41 24.33 -4.85 -8.89
CA ALA A 41 23.38 -3.75 -8.75
C ALA A 41 21.95 -4.31 -8.59
N ASP A 42 21.29 -3.94 -7.52
CA ASP A 42 19.91 -4.33 -7.24
C ASP A 42 19.02 -3.08 -7.14
N ILE A 43 17.72 -3.27 -7.25
CA ILE A 43 16.73 -2.19 -7.23
C ILE A 43 15.77 -2.35 -6.06
N ILE A 44 15.30 -1.24 -5.55
CA ILE A 44 14.24 -1.20 -4.55
C ILE A 44 12.89 -1.44 -5.24
N THR A 45 12.18 -2.47 -4.82
CA THR A 45 10.90 -2.84 -5.40
C THR A 45 9.71 -2.51 -4.50
N SER A 46 9.93 -2.47 -3.20
CA SER A 46 8.89 -2.12 -2.23
C SER A 46 9.49 -1.55 -0.95
N VAL A 47 8.73 -0.70 -0.27
CA VAL A 47 9.06 -0.17 1.07
C VAL A 47 7.80 -0.18 1.92
N SER A 48 7.95 -0.48 3.21
CA SER A 48 6.83 -0.45 4.16
C SER A 48 7.33 -0.17 5.58
N TRP A 49 6.71 0.78 6.25
CA TRP A 49 6.99 1.13 7.63
C TRP A 49 6.36 0.14 8.61
N SER A 50 7.07 -0.16 9.67
CA SER A 50 6.47 -0.80 10.85
C SER A 50 5.42 0.13 11.46
N GLN A 51 4.43 -0.44 12.13
CA GLN A 51 3.32 0.34 12.73
C GLN A 51 3.80 1.43 13.71
N ARG A 52 4.90 1.20 14.43
CA ARG A 52 5.52 2.19 15.33
C ARG A 52 6.35 3.25 14.60
N GLY A 53 6.59 3.10 13.30
CA GLY A 53 7.35 4.05 12.50
C GLY A 53 8.86 4.09 12.75
N SER A 54 9.43 3.14 13.49
CA SER A 54 10.87 3.09 13.80
C SER A 54 11.66 2.24 12.80
N TYR A 55 11.05 1.20 12.24
CA TYR A 55 11.70 0.30 11.29
C TYR A 55 11.07 0.39 9.91
N LEU A 56 11.90 0.38 8.89
CA LEU A 56 11.49 0.30 7.49
C LEU A 56 11.86 -1.07 6.92
N ALA A 57 10.89 -1.77 6.35
CA ALA A 57 11.14 -2.93 5.51
C ALA A 57 11.35 -2.49 4.07
N VAL A 58 12.35 -3.04 3.42
CA VAL A 58 12.75 -2.77 2.05
C VAL A 58 12.83 -4.08 1.29
N GLY A 59 12.01 -4.22 0.24
CA GLY A 59 12.07 -5.35 -0.68
C GLY A 59 12.91 -5.01 -1.90
N THR A 60 13.67 -5.99 -2.37
CA THR A 60 14.62 -5.81 -3.48
C THR A 60 14.24 -6.64 -4.71
N GLY A 61 14.88 -6.32 -5.83
CA GLY A 61 14.71 -7.02 -7.11
C GLY A 61 15.19 -8.46 -7.08
N SER A 62 16.22 -8.76 -6.28
CA SER A 62 16.73 -10.11 -6.06
C SER A 62 15.83 -10.97 -5.16
N GLY A 63 14.89 -10.34 -4.44
CA GLY A 63 13.97 -11.01 -3.51
C GLY A 63 14.41 -10.96 -2.05
N GLU A 64 15.54 -10.35 -1.73
CA GLU A 64 15.92 -10.08 -0.35
C GLU A 64 14.98 -9.05 0.28
N VAL A 65 14.64 -9.24 1.55
CA VAL A 65 13.90 -8.29 2.36
C VAL A 65 14.78 -7.80 3.50
N GLN A 66 15.04 -6.51 3.54
CA GLN A 66 15.90 -5.88 4.52
C GLN A 66 15.07 -5.08 5.53
N ILE A 67 15.49 -5.09 6.79
CA ILE A 67 14.93 -4.27 7.87
C ILE A 67 15.96 -3.22 8.25
N TRP A 68 15.55 -1.97 8.24
CA TRP A 68 16.39 -0.81 8.55
C TRP A 68 15.84 -0.05 9.75
N ASP A 69 16.73 0.33 10.67
CA ASP A 69 16.45 1.32 11.70
C ASP A 69 16.60 2.72 11.08
N ALA A 70 15.49 3.42 10.98
CA ALA A 70 15.45 4.72 10.31
C ALA A 70 16.17 5.82 11.10
N ALA A 71 16.19 5.72 12.43
CA ALA A 71 16.84 6.71 13.30
C ALA A 71 18.35 6.56 13.29
N ARG A 72 18.84 5.31 13.27
CA ARG A 72 20.28 4.99 13.26
C ARG A 72 20.87 4.88 11.86
N THR A 73 20.01 4.84 10.82
CA THR A 73 20.42 4.60 9.43
C THR A 73 21.24 3.31 9.26
N THR A 74 20.90 2.29 10.03
CA THR A 74 21.62 1.00 10.04
C THR A 74 20.71 -0.13 9.61
N GLN A 75 21.26 -1.07 8.85
CA GLN A 75 20.59 -2.32 8.54
C GLN A 75 20.58 -3.22 9.79
N VAL A 76 19.37 -3.56 10.24
CA VAL A 76 19.16 -4.43 11.40
C VAL A 76 19.19 -5.88 10.98
N ARG A 77 18.58 -6.18 9.81
CA ARG A 77 18.46 -7.54 9.32
C ARG A 77 18.31 -7.59 7.81
N ALA A 78 18.83 -8.67 7.20
CA ALA A 78 18.54 -9.12 5.84
C ALA A 78 17.93 -10.52 5.92
N MET A 79 16.84 -10.75 5.18
CA MET A 79 16.09 -12.00 5.16
C MET A 79 15.92 -12.49 3.73
N ALA A 80 16.39 -13.71 3.46
CA ALA A 80 16.24 -14.37 2.17
C ALA A 80 14.89 -15.12 2.04
N GLY A 81 14.75 -15.94 1.00
CA GLY A 81 13.65 -16.88 0.82
C GLY A 81 12.85 -16.70 -0.45
N HIS A 82 12.68 -15.49 -0.98
CA HIS A 82 12.14 -15.27 -2.32
C HIS A 82 13.22 -15.49 -3.40
N ARG A 83 12.79 -15.97 -4.57
CA ARG A 83 13.69 -16.27 -5.71
C ARG A 83 13.80 -15.12 -6.72
N VAL A 84 12.87 -14.17 -6.65
CA VAL A 84 12.76 -13.00 -7.51
C VAL A 84 12.14 -11.85 -6.71
N ARG A 85 11.99 -10.68 -7.33
CA ARG A 85 11.58 -9.44 -6.68
C ARG A 85 10.47 -9.57 -5.64
N SER A 86 10.65 -8.92 -4.51
CA SER A 86 9.66 -8.74 -3.45
C SER A 86 8.90 -7.43 -3.70
N GLY A 87 7.77 -7.52 -4.42
CA GLY A 87 7.02 -6.35 -4.91
C GLY A 87 6.03 -5.76 -3.92
N SER A 88 5.69 -6.49 -2.86
CA SER A 88 4.72 -6.04 -1.86
C SER A 88 5.12 -6.44 -0.45
N LEU A 89 4.93 -5.54 0.50
CA LEU A 89 5.27 -5.70 1.91
C LEU A 89 4.11 -5.21 2.78
N ALA A 90 3.83 -5.91 3.87
CA ALA A 90 2.81 -5.48 4.83
C ALA A 90 3.17 -5.93 6.25
N TRP A 91 3.16 -4.99 7.19
CA TRP A 91 3.45 -5.23 8.61
C TRP A 91 2.20 -5.54 9.43
N CYS A 92 2.37 -6.42 10.42
CA CYS A 92 1.42 -6.68 11.47
C CYS A 92 2.17 -6.96 12.79
N GLY A 93 2.31 -5.97 13.64
CA GLY A 93 3.14 -6.08 14.86
C GLY A 93 4.59 -6.41 14.53
N SER A 94 5.08 -7.58 14.98
CA SER A 94 6.41 -8.10 14.66
C SER A 94 6.45 -8.97 13.40
N THR A 95 5.31 -9.26 12.81
CA THR A 95 5.22 -10.08 11.61
C THR A 95 5.23 -9.19 10.37
N LEU A 96 6.11 -9.49 9.42
CA LEU A 96 6.16 -8.89 8.11
C LEU A 96 5.72 -9.94 7.07
N ALA A 97 4.71 -9.60 6.26
CA ALA A 97 4.36 -10.36 5.08
C ALA A 97 5.07 -9.76 3.86
N SER A 98 5.75 -10.61 3.07
CA SER A 98 6.38 -10.23 1.80
C SER A 98 5.79 -11.05 0.67
N GLY A 99 5.31 -10.38 -0.38
CA GLY A 99 4.77 -10.99 -1.59
C GLY A 99 5.69 -10.77 -2.77
N SER A 100 5.86 -11.81 -3.58
CA SER A 100 6.86 -11.83 -4.63
C SER A 100 6.29 -12.29 -5.99
N ARG A 101 7.07 -12.01 -7.02
CA ARG A 101 6.86 -12.54 -8.37
C ARG A 101 7.02 -14.07 -8.43
N ASP A 102 7.62 -14.71 -7.42
CA ASP A 102 7.68 -16.16 -7.29
C ASP A 102 6.34 -16.81 -6.89
N ARG A 103 5.26 -16.01 -6.84
CA ARG A 103 3.87 -16.41 -6.55
C ARG A 103 3.61 -16.77 -5.10
N CYS A 104 4.60 -16.59 -4.22
CA CYS A 104 4.49 -16.91 -2.81
C CYS A 104 4.42 -15.66 -1.94
N ILE A 105 3.82 -15.83 -0.78
CA ILE A 105 3.88 -14.88 0.32
C ILE A 105 4.68 -15.54 1.44
N LEU A 106 5.68 -14.86 1.96
CA LEU A 106 6.43 -15.32 3.14
C LEU A 106 6.03 -14.48 4.35
N LEU A 107 5.68 -15.16 5.43
CA LEU A 107 5.47 -14.53 6.74
C LEU A 107 6.77 -14.61 7.52
N ARG A 108 7.23 -13.48 8.04
CA ARG A 108 8.53 -13.32 8.71
C ARG A 108 8.29 -12.71 10.09
N ASP A 109 8.75 -13.36 11.15
CA ASP A 109 8.89 -12.68 12.46
C ASP A 109 10.27 -12.03 12.51
N VAL A 110 10.29 -10.70 12.56
CA VAL A 110 11.56 -9.95 12.55
C VAL A 110 12.41 -10.17 13.79
N ARG A 111 11.88 -10.82 14.85
CA ARG A 111 12.57 -11.18 16.07
C ARG A 111 13.16 -12.61 16.04
N ALA A 112 12.59 -13.47 15.21
CA ALA A 112 13.04 -14.86 15.08
C ALA A 112 14.31 -14.93 14.25
N HIS A 113 15.14 -15.97 14.48
CA HIS A 113 16.38 -16.17 13.72
C HIS A 113 16.11 -16.55 12.26
N ASP A 114 15.05 -17.30 12.02
CA ASP A 114 14.69 -17.82 10.70
C ASP A 114 14.26 -16.71 9.73
N ASP A 115 14.60 -16.87 8.47
CA ASP A 115 14.25 -15.92 7.41
C ASP A 115 12.75 -15.77 7.19
N TYR A 116 11.98 -16.84 7.42
CA TYR A 116 10.53 -16.83 7.39
C TYR A 116 9.93 -17.94 8.26
N THR A 117 8.78 -17.72 8.82
CA THR A 117 8.05 -18.67 9.67
C THR A 117 7.05 -19.52 8.88
N SER A 118 6.49 -18.96 7.80
CA SER A 118 5.49 -19.64 6.98
C SER A 118 5.57 -19.19 5.54
N ARG A 119 5.25 -20.13 4.63
CA ARG A 119 5.13 -19.87 3.20
C ARG A 119 3.70 -20.15 2.76
N LEU A 120 3.02 -19.10 2.27
CA LEU A 120 1.67 -19.17 1.76
C LEU A 120 1.71 -19.28 0.23
N ALA A 121 1.21 -20.37 -0.30
CA ALA A 121 1.16 -20.66 -1.74
C ALA A 121 -0.30 -20.81 -2.18
N GLY A 122 -0.75 -19.95 -3.10
CA GLY A 122 -2.14 -19.96 -3.59
C GLY A 122 -2.32 -19.12 -4.84
N HIS A 123 -1.47 -18.12 -5.05
CA HIS A 123 -1.43 -17.36 -6.30
C HIS A 123 -0.77 -18.16 -7.44
N ARG A 124 -1.25 -17.92 -8.66
CA ARG A 124 -0.70 -18.51 -9.90
C ARG A 124 0.26 -17.58 -10.63
N SER A 125 0.32 -16.31 -10.22
CA SER A 125 1.20 -15.29 -10.77
C SER A 125 1.74 -14.38 -9.65
N GLU A 126 2.43 -13.31 -9.99
CA GLU A 126 3.01 -12.35 -9.07
C GLU A 126 2.01 -11.82 -8.04
N VAL A 127 2.42 -11.75 -6.78
CA VAL A 127 1.67 -11.10 -5.69
C VAL A 127 1.93 -9.60 -5.74
N CYS A 128 0.91 -8.84 -6.18
CA CYS A 128 1.03 -7.41 -6.45
C CYS A 128 0.63 -6.52 -5.27
N GLY A 129 -0.27 -7.00 -4.42
CA GLY A 129 -0.78 -6.26 -3.26
C GLY A 129 -0.85 -7.13 -2.03
N LEU A 130 -0.52 -6.56 -0.87
CA LEU A 130 -0.65 -7.17 0.45
C LEU A 130 -1.18 -6.14 1.44
N ARG A 131 -2.18 -6.53 2.26
CA ARG A 131 -2.69 -5.70 3.36
C ARG A 131 -3.22 -6.57 4.49
N TRP A 132 -2.76 -6.29 5.70
CA TRP A 132 -3.33 -6.87 6.92
C TRP A 132 -4.63 -6.16 7.28
N SER A 133 -5.60 -6.94 7.81
CA SER A 133 -6.80 -6.38 8.41
C SER A 133 -6.45 -5.59 9.68
N PRO A 134 -7.24 -4.56 10.04
CA PRO A 134 -6.98 -3.74 11.24
C PRO A 134 -6.96 -4.55 12.54
N ASP A 135 -7.71 -5.65 12.60
CA ASP A 135 -7.75 -6.58 13.75
C ASP A 135 -6.58 -7.58 13.77
N ALA A 136 -5.67 -7.50 12.81
CA ALA A 136 -4.50 -8.38 12.69
C ALA A 136 -4.83 -9.89 12.52
N ARG A 137 -6.08 -10.24 12.16
CA ARG A 137 -6.52 -11.64 12.04
C ARG A 137 -6.42 -12.18 10.62
N SER A 138 -6.48 -11.30 9.63
CA SER A 138 -6.52 -11.69 8.23
C SER A 138 -5.50 -10.90 7.40
N LEU A 139 -4.92 -11.56 6.41
CA LEU A 139 -4.07 -10.95 5.39
C LEU A 139 -4.80 -11.04 4.05
N ALA A 140 -4.97 -9.93 3.36
CA ALA A 140 -5.45 -9.91 1.99
C ALA A 140 -4.28 -9.84 1.02
N SER A 141 -4.34 -10.61 -0.07
CA SER A 141 -3.37 -10.56 -1.16
C SER A 141 -4.06 -10.49 -2.52
N GLY A 142 -3.58 -9.59 -3.36
CA GLY A 142 -4.00 -9.48 -4.74
C GLY A 142 -2.87 -9.90 -5.68
N GLY A 143 -3.21 -10.61 -6.74
CA GLY A 143 -2.24 -11.14 -7.68
C GLY A 143 -2.44 -10.69 -9.12
N ASN A 144 -1.41 -10.90 -9.92
CA ASN A 144 -1.45 -10.74 -11.37
C ASN A 144 -2.18 -11.92 -12.08
N ASP A 145 -2.71 -12.85 -11.28
CA ASP A 145 -3.63 -13.92 -11.69
C ASP A 145 -5.10 -13.50 -11.52
N ASN A 146 -5.37 -12.22 -11.29
CA ASN A 146 -6.69 -11.61 -11.10
C ASN A 146 -7.44 -12.17 -9.87
N ALA A 147 -6.75 -12.88 -8.99
CA ALA A 147 -7.32 -13.44 -7.78
C ALA A 147 -7.07 -12.54 -6.56
N LEU A 148 -8.10 -12.38 -5.74
CA LEU A 148 -8.02 -11.83 -4.40
C LEU A 148 -8.13 -12.99 -3.41
N LEU A 149 -7.11 -13.18 -2.58
CA LEU A 149 -7.07 -14.21 -1.55
C LEU A 149 -7.07 -13.56 -0.18
N VAL A 150 -7.79 -14.19 0.74
CA VAL A 150 -7.77 -13.83 2.15
C VAL A 150 -7.23 -15.02 2.94
N TRP A 151 -6.25 -14.74 3.78
CA TRP A 151 -5.53 -15.73 4.58
C TRP A 151 -5.79 -15.51 6.06
N SER A 152 -5.88 -16.59 6.81
CA SER A 152 -5.81 -16.55 8.26
C SER A 152 -4.51 -17.25 8.70
N PRO A 153 -3.45 -16.49 9.00
CA PRO A 153 -2.15 -17.08 9.33
C PRO A 153 -2.15 -18.00 10.54
N ARG A 154 -3.19 -17.89 11.39
CA ARG A 154 -3.36 -18.77 12.55
C ARG A 154 -4.03 -20.09 12.19
N SER A 155 -4.71 -20.18 11.04
CA SER A 155 -5.49 -21.34 10.62
C SER A 155 -4.79 -22.22 9.59
N GLY A 156 -3.58 -21.85 9.14
CA GLY A 156 -2.77 -22.63 8.21
C GLY A 156 -2.29 -21.87 6.99
N VAL A 157 -1.73 -22.62 6.03
CA VAL A 157 -1.07 -22.07 4.83
C VAL A 157 -1.99 -21.97 3.60
N ALA A 158 -3.21 -22.49 3.68
CA ALA A 158 -4.21 -22.38 2.61
C ALA A 158 -5.02 -21.07 2.74
N PRO A 159 -5.45 -20.47 1.62
CA PRO A 159 -6.31 -19.29 1.67
C PRO A 159 -7.69 -19.66 2.24
N MET A 160 -8.18 -18.82 3.15
CA MET A 160 -9.52 -18.97 3.74
C MET A 160 -10.61 -18.61 2.72
N LEU A 161 -10.39 -17.57 1.93
CA LEU A 161 -11.31 -17.11 0.89
C LEU A 161 -10.54 -16.85 -0.41
N ARG A 162 -11.24 -17.12 -1.53
CA ARG A 162 -10.75 -16.83 -2.88
C ARG A 162 -11.85 -16.15 -3.68
N PHE A 163 -11.56 -14.93 -4.16
CA PHE A 163 -12.44 -14.18 -5.03
C PHE A 163 -11.80 -14.05 -6.41
N THR A 164 -12.56 -14.31 -7.47
CA THR A 164 -12.09 -14.36 -8.87
C THR A 164 -12.93 -13.50 -9.81
N ALA A 165 -13.71 -12.56 -9.28
CA ALA A 165 -14.57 -11.70 -10.10
C ALA A 165 -13.81 -10.59 -10.84
N HIS A 166 -12.60 -10.23 -10.39
CA HIS A 166 -11.75 -9.29 -11.14
C HIS A 166 -11.25 -9.93 -12.44
N THR A 167 -11.21 -9.12 -13.51
CA THR A 167 -10.75 -9.53 -14.83
C THR A 167 -9.32 -9.09 -15.14
N ALA A 168 -8.68 -8.33 -14.25
CA ALA A 168 -7.30 -7.89 -14.37
C ALA A 168 -6.58 -7.94 -13.00
N ALA A 169 -5.26 -7.74 -13.03
CA ALA A 169 -4.39 -7.77 -11.86
C ALA A 169 -4.90 -6.90 -10.71
N ILE A 170 -4.81 -7.42 -9.49
CA ILE A 170 -5.24 -6.73 -8.28
C ILE A 170 -4.01 -6.27 -7.50
N LYS A 171 -3.74 -4.97 -7.50
CA LYS A 171 -2.69 -4.34 -6.70
C LYS A 171 -3.28 -3.54 -5.54
N ALA A 172 -4.36 -2.82 -5.81
CA ALA A 172 -5.01 -1.93 -4.87
C ALA A 172 -5.85 -2.73 -3.87
N LEU A 173 -5.51 -2.67 -2.60
CA LEU A 173 -6.20 -3.34 -1.50
C LEU A 173 -6.30 -2.40 -0.31
N ALA A 174 -7.48 -2.31 0.29
CA ALA A 174 -7.68 -1.51 1.49
C ALA A 174 -8.78 -2.10 2.38
N TRP A 175 -8.43 -2.42 3.62
CA TRP A 175 -9.40 -2.79 4.65
C TRP A 175 -10.05 -1.54 5.23
N SER A 176 -11.37 -1.59 5.45
CA SER A 176 -12.08 -0.53 6.14
C SER A 176 -11.64 -0.47 7.62
N PRO A 177 -11.25 0.71 8.12
CA PRO A 177 -10.98 0.89 9.54
C PRO A 177 -12.27 1.01 10.38
N HIS A 178 -13.41 1.31 9.71
CA HIS A 178 -14.69 1.56 10.38
C HIS A 178 -15.56 0.31 10.46
N GLN A 179 -15.47 -0.59 9.49
CA GLN A 179 -16.28 -1.80 9.42
C GLN A 179 -15.42 -3.06 9.38
N SER A 180 -15.48 -3.85 10.44
CA SER A 180 -14.73 -5.12 10.54
C SER A 180 -15.17 -6.11 9.47
N GLY A 181 -14.17 -6.64 8.73
CA GLY A 181 -14.38 -7.62 7.68
C GLY A 181 -14.77 -7.03 6.32
N LEU A 182 -14.80 -5.71 6.18
CA LEU A 182 -14.98 -5.04 4.88
C LEU A 182 -13.64 -4.81 4.19
N LEU A 183 -13.47 -5.36 2.99
CA LEU A 183 -12.28 -5.21 2.16
C LEU A 183 -12.64 -4.58 0.83
N ALA A 184 -11.90 -3.55 0.43
CA ALA A 184 -11.97 -2.97 -0.90
C ALA A 184 -10.79 -3.46 -1.75
N SER A 185 -11.05 -3.77 -3.03
CA SER A 185 -10.03 -4.13 -4.02
C SER A 185 -10.23 -3.36 -5.31
N GLY A 186 -9.13 -3.06 -5.99
CA GLY A 186 -9.15 -2.37 -7.28
C GLY A 186 -8.51 -3.18 -8.38
N GLY A 187 -9.20 -3.25 -9.51
CA GLY A 187 -8.78 -3.99 -10.68
C GLY A 187 -7.90 -3.18 -11.64
N GLY A 188 -7.08 -3.88 -12.41
CA GLY A 188 -6.17 -3.31 -13.40
C GLY A 188 -6.87 -2.73 -14.63
N THR A 189 -6.10 -2.48 -15.68
CA THR A 189 -6.52 -1.72 -16.88
C THR A 189 -7.73 -2.32 -17.61
N ALA A 190 -7.84 -3.64 -17.66
CA ALA A 190 -8.97 -4.31 -18.33
C ALA A 190 -10.22 -4.42 -17.46
N ASP A 191 -10.07 -4.30 -16.13
CA ASP A 191 -11.17 -4.40 -15.16
C ASP A 191 -11.77 -3.04 -14.80
N ARG A 192 -10.94 -2.10 -14.37
CA ARG A 192 -11.30 -0.72 -13.99
C ARG A 192 -12.29 -0.60 -12.84
N THR A 193 -12.59 -1.69 -12.11
CA THR A 193 -13.60 -1.68 -11.05
C THR A 193 -12.98 -1.56 -9.65
N ILE A 194 -13.72 -0.93 -8.76
CA ILE A 194 -13.53 -1.05 -7.31
C ILE A 194 -14.60 -1.99 -6.79
N ARG A 195 -14.17 -3.08 -6.12
CA ARG A 195 -15.09 -4.07 -5.54
C ARG A 195 -14.97 -4.11 -4.02
N PHE A 196 -16.09 -4.34 -3.38
CA PHE A 196 -16.20 -4.44 -1.93
C PHE A 196 -16.61 -5.85 -1.52
N TRP A 197 -15.95 -6.39 -0.52
CA TRP A 197 -16.10 -7.78 -0.09
C TRP A 197 -16.39 -7.86 1.39
N SER A 198 -17.35 -8.69 1.76
CA SER A 198 -17.52 -9.15 3.14
C SER A 198 -16.68 -10.40 3.35
N THR A 199 -15.61 -10.30 4.15
CA THR A 199 -14.80 -11.47 4.49
C THR A 199 -15.45 -12.35 5.57
N LYS A 200 -16.52 -11.87 6.21
CA LYS A 200 -17.32 -12.64 7.16
C LYS A 200 -18.26 -13.62 6.44
N THR A 201 -18.87 -13.17 5.36
CA THR A 201 -19.81 -13.99 4.56
C THR A 201 -19.17 -14.62 3.33
N GLY A 202 -17.99 -14.14 2.91
CA GLY A 202 -17.33 -14.57 1.69
C GLY A 202 -18.00 -14.08 0.40
N THR A 203 -18.76 -12.96 0.46
CA THR A 203 -19.56 -12.46 -0.65
C THR A 203 -19.09 -11.10 -1.15
N GLU A 204 -19.32 -10.81 -2.43
CA GLU A 204 -19.21 -9.49 -2.99
C GLU A 204 -20.40 -8.64 -2.52
N LEU A 205 -20.13 -7.44 -2.01
CA LEU A 205 -21.13 -6.49 -1.54
C LEU A 205 -21.48 -5.46 -2.59
N LYS A 206 -20.47 -4.98 -3.34
CA LYS A 206 -20.65 -3.91 -4.33
C LYS A 206 -19.54 -3.93 -5.36
N CYS A 207 -19.87 -3.56 -6.58
CA CYS A 207 -18.94 -3.32 -7.69
C CYS A 207 -19.22 -1.95 -8.30
N VAL A 208 -18.17 -1.16 -8.49
CA VAL A 208 -18.25 0.21 -9.04
C VAL A 208 -17.25 0.37 -10.17
N ASP A 209 -17.69 0.79 -11.34
CA ASP A 209 -16.76 1.16 -12.43
C ASP A 209 -16.13 2.53 -12.12
N ALA A 210 -14.82 2.54 -11.96
CA ALA A 210 -14.04 3.74 -11.71
C ALA A 210 -13.56 4.43 -13.00
N GLY A 211 -13.85 3.85 -14.17
CA GLY A 211 -13.55 4.39 -15.49
C GLY A 211 -12.13 4.19 -15.97
N SER A 212 -11.19 3.86 -15.11
CA SER A 212 -9.77 3.60 -15.44
C SER A 212 -9.12 2.64 -14.45
N GLN A 213 -7.90 2.18 -14.76
CA GLN A 213 -7.13 1.31 -13.88
C GLN A 213 -7.08 1.86 -12.45
N VAL A 214 -7.38 1.02 -11.46
CA VAL A 214 -7.24 1.35 -10.05
C VAL A 214 -5.85 0.91 -9.57
N CYS A 215 -4.97 1.87 -9.33
CA CYS A 215 -3.57 1.60 -8.96
C CYS A 215 -3.39 1.40 -7.46
N ASN A 216 -4.09 2.19 -6.63
CA ASN A 216 -4.09 2.09 -5.19
C ASN A 216 -5.44 2.52 -4.59
N LEU A 217 -5.68 2.07 -3.35
CA LEU A 217 -6.83 2.41 -2.54
C LEU A 217 -6.39 2.74 -1.11
N ALA A 218 -7.02 3.72 -0.50
CA ALA A 218 -6.86 4.00 0.92
C ALA A 218 -8.17 4.50 1.53
N TRP A 219 -8.57 3.94 2.66
CA TRP A 219 -9.66 4.47 3.46
C TRP A 219 -9.21 5.66 4.29
N SER A 220 -10.09 6.63 4.45
CA SER A 220 -9.94 7.63 5.49
C SER A 220 -10.00 6.97 6.87
N LYS A 221 -9.18 7.49 7.80
CA LYS A 221 -9.23 7.07 9.21
C LYS A 221 -10.34 7.78 9.97
N ASN A 222 -10.79 8.91 9.47
CA ASN A 222 -11.63 9.87 10.19
C ASN A 222 -13.10 9.85 9.75
N VAL A 223 -13.36 9.47 8.50
CA VAL A 223 -14.72 9.47 7.90
C VAL A 223 -14.89 8.27 6.97
N ASP A 224 -16.14 7.93 6.65
CA ASP A 224 -16.47 6.84 5.73
C ASP A 224 -16.23 7.24 4.26
N GLU A 225 -14.97 7.57 3.95
CA GLU A 225 -14.53 7.93 2.61
C GLU A 225 -13.33 7.09 2.17
N LEU A 226 -13.24 6.86 0.88
CA LEU A 226 -12.20 6.08 0.23
C LEU A 226 -11.54 6.92 -0.86
N VAL A 227 -10.22 6.86 -0.93
CA VAL A 227 -9.44 7.40 -2.06
C VAL A 227 -8.99 6.28 -2.97
N SER A 228 -9.11 6.52 -4.27
CA SER A 228 -8.54 5.68 -5.32
C SER A 228 -7.60 6.50 -6.21
N THR A 229 -6.47 5.88 -6.61
CA THR A 229 -5.56 6.47 -7.59
C THR A 229 -5.64 5.71 -8.89
N HIS A 230 -5.49 6.43 -10.01
CA HIS A 230 -5.84 5.93 -11.32
C HIS A 230 -4.70 6.00 -12.33
N GLY A 231 -4.74 5.05 -13.28
CA GLY A 231 -3.87 5.03 -14.44
C GLY A 231 -4.47 5.75 -15.66
N TYR A 232 -4.04 5.33 -16.81
CA TYR A 232 -4.54 5.88 -18.09
C TYR A 232 -6.05 5.68 -18.24
N SER A 233 -6.74 6.65 -18.83
CA SER A 233 -6.28 7.86 -19.52
C SER A 233 -6.30 9.12 -18.64
N LEU A 234 -6.84 9.07 -17.43
CA LEU A 234 -7.15 10.28 -16.66
C LEU A 234 -6.09 10.64 -15.61
N ASN A 235 -5.24 9.66 -15.19
CA ASN A 235 -4.14 9.86 -14.24
C ASN A 235 -4.57 10.67 -12.99
N GLN A 236 -5.76 10.38 -12.48
CA GLN A 236 -6.42 11.18 -11.45
C GLN A 236 -6.43 10.47 -10.10
N VAL A 237 -6.77 11.21 -9.07
CA VAL A 237 -7.11 10.71 -7.74
C VAL A 237 -8.58 11.02 -7.49
N MET A 238 -9.35 10.03 -7.07
CA MET A 238 -10.77 10.21 -6.78
C MET A 238 -11.06 9.95 -5.32
N VAL A 239 -11.95 10.75 -4.76
CA VAL A 239 -12.48 10.60 -3.41
C VAL A 239 -13.93 10.14 -3.51
N TRP A 240 -14.27 9.09 -2.79
CA TRP A 240 -15.58 8.45 -2.81
C TRP A 240 -16.17 8.42 -1.41
N ARG A 241 -17.46 8.69 -1.31
CA ARG A 241 -18.22 8.53 -0.06
C ARG A 241 -18.84 7.14 -0.03
N PHE A 242 -18.51 6.38 1.00
CA PHE A 242 -19.08 5.06 1.25
C PHE A 242 -20.30 5.20 2.19
N PRO A 243 -21.37 4.40 2.03
CA PRO A 243 -21.48 3.24 1.12
C PRO A 243 -21.99 3.56 -0.30
N GLU A 244 -22.48 4.77 -0.57
CA GLU A 244 -23.12 5.13 -1.84
C GLU A 244 -22.17 5.06 -3.01
N MET A 245 -20.87 5.29 -2.77
CA MET A 245 -19.82 5.46 -3.77
C MET A 245 -20.06 6.68 -4.66
N ALA A 246 -20.63 7.72 -4.06
CA ALA A 246 -20.71 9.02 -4.69
C ALA A 246 -19.32 9.64 -4.79
N LYS A 247 -19.00 10.21 -5.96
CA LYS A 247 -17.75 10.96 -6.16
C LYS A 247 -17.81 12.27 -5.39
N VAL A 248 -16.96 12.42 -4.39
CA VAL A 248 -16.85 13.65 -3.58
C VAL A 248 -15.93 14.66 -4.27
N ALA A 249 -14.78 14.17 -4.77
CA ALA A 249 -13.79 15.01 -5.44
C ALA A 249 -13.01 14.21 -6.48
N THR A 250 -12.51 14.93 -7.49
CA THR A 250 -11.55 14.44 -8.47
C THR A 250 -10.35 15.37 -8.49
N LEU A 251 -9.18 14.85 -8.15
CA LEU A 251 -7.93 15.61 -8.07
C LEU A 251 -7.10 15.28 -9.31
N THR A 252 -6.80 16.30 -10.08
CA THR A 252 -6.03 16.19 -11.33
C THR A 252 -4.72 16.94 -11.21
N GLY A 253 -3.74 16.55 -12.02
CA GLY A 253 -2.45 17.23 -12.08
C GLY A 253 -1.29 16.31 -12.42
N HIS A 254 -1.35 15.01 -12.10
CA HIS A 254 -0.36 14.05 -12.60
C HIS A 254 -0.53 13.85 -14.11
N THR A 255 0.58 13.74 -14.82
CA THR A 255 0.60 13.51 -16.28
C THR A 255 0.80 12.05 -16.64
N MET A 256 1.17 11.23 -15.68
CA MET A 256 1.38 9.79 -15.82
C MET A 256 0.57 9.03 -14.76
N ARG A 257 0.52 7.70 -14.89
CA ARG A 257 -0.19 6.81 -13.95
C ARG A 257 0.21 7.07 -12.51
N VAL A 258 -0.79 7.26 -11.65
CA VAL A 258 -0.60 7.46 -10.20
C VAL A 258 -0.44 6.11 -9.51
N LEU A 259 0.80 5.64 -9.42
CA LEU A 259 1.12 4.28 -8.99
C LEU A 259 1.26 4.12 -7.49
N TYR A 260 1.54 5.21 -6.77
CA TYR A 260 1.86 5.19 -5.36
C TYR A 260 0.92 6.11 -4.58
N LEU A 261 0.54 5.65 -3.40
CA LEU A 261 -0.35 6.35 -2.47
C LEU A 261 0.08 6.02 -1.04
N ALA A 262 0.19 7.04 -0.20
CA ALA A 262 0.32 6.87 1.23
C ALA A 262 -0.48 7.96 1.95
N SER A 263 -0.98 7.66 3.16
CA SER A 263 -1.73 8.60 3.99
C SER A 263 -0.88 9.07 5.15
N SER A 264 -1.01 10.34 5.50
CA SER A 264 -0.36 10.93 6.68
C SER A 264 -0.83 10.26 7.98
N PRO A 265 -0.04 10.35 9.06
CA PRO A 265 -0.39 9.74 10.34
C PRO A 265 -1.69 10.31 10.94
N ASP A 266 -1.99 11.60 10.73
CA ASP A 266 -3.23 12.26 11.14
C ASP A 266 -4.44 11.90 10.28
N GLY A 267 -4.20 11.24 9.13
CA GLY A 267 -5.23 10.81 8.19
C GLY A 267 -5.86 11.92 7.37
N GLN A 268 -5.36 13.17 7.40
CA GLN A 268 -5.93 14.30 6.65
C GLN A 268 -5.33 14.43 5.25
N THR A 269 -4.03 14.20 5.14
CA THR A 269 -3.26 14.39 3.91
C THR A 269 -2.93 13.04 3.28
N ILE A 270 -2.99 12.98 1.97
CA ILE A 270 -2.43 11.88 1.20
C ILE A 270 -1.25 12.39 0.35
N VAL A 271 -0.29 11.53 0.11
CA VAL A 271 0.76 11.74 -0.88
C VAL A 271 0.61 10.73 -2.00
N THR A 272 0.70 11.22 -3.23
CA THR A 272 0.67 10.42 -4.45
C THR A 272 1.96 10.55 -5.22
N GLY A 273 2.41 9.45 -5.82
CA GLY A 273 3.58 9.42 -6.69
C GLY A 273 3.23 8.80 -8.03
N ALA A 274 3.74 9.39 -9.09
CA ALA A 274 3.48 8.96 -10.45
C ALA A 274 4.78 8.83 -11.28
N GLY A 275 4.66 8.25 -12.47
CA GLY A 275 5.75 8.13 -13.42
C GLY A 275 6.21 9.46 -14.04
N ASP A 276 5.55 10.56 -13.71
CA ASP A 276 5.95 11.92 -14.04
C ASP A 276 7.06 12.47 -13.10
N GLU A 277 7.63 11.58 -12.26
CA GLU A 277 8.70 11.88 -11.31
C GLU A 277 8.31 12.91 -10.26
N THR A 278 7.01 13.11 -10.02
CA THR A 278 6.51 14.04 -9.01
C THR A 278 5.82 13.34 -7.85
N LEU A 279 6.01 13.89 -6.65
CA LEU A 279 5.19 13.63 -5.49
C LEU A 279 4.24 14.81 -5.28
N ARG A 280 2.95 14.51 -5.05
CA ARG A 280 1.94 15.53 -4.79
C ARG A 280 1.25 15.25 -3.48
N PHE A 281 1.10 16.30 -2.68
CA PHE A 281 0.41 16.26 -1.39
C PHE A 281 -0.97 16.88 -1.56
N TRP A 282 -1.98 16.20 -1.00
CA TRP A 282 -3.37 16.59 -1.10
C TRP A 282 -3.99 16.54 0.28
N ASN A 283 -4.53 17.66 0.76
CA ASN A 283 -5.36 17.68 1.95
C ASN A 283 -6.77 17.26 1.52
N VAL A 284 -7.17 16.04 1.88
CA VAL A 284 -8.35 15.38 1.30
C VAL A 284 -9.41 15.11 2.36
N PHE A 285 -8.99 14.70 3.55
CA PHE A 285 -9.91 14.26 4.57
C PHE A 285 -10.00 15.26 5.73
N PRO A 286 -11.17 15.39 6.37
CA PRO A 286 -11.29 16.23 7.56
C PRO A 286 -10.49 15.66 8.73
N GLY A 287 -10.09 16.53 9.66
CA GLY A 287 -9.49 16.12 10.92
C GLY A 287 -10.47 15.39 11.82
N ALA A 288 -9.97 14.57 12.74
CA ALA A 288 -10.78 13.78 13.67
C ALA A 288 -11.78 14.60 14.52
N ALA A 289 -11.52 15.90 14.73
CA ALA A 289 -12.40 16.81 15.48
C ALA A 289 -13.51 17.46 14.63
N ALA A 290 -13.45 17.37 13.30
CA ALA A 290 -14.37 18.08 12.38
C ALA A 290 -15.55 17.22 11.89
N GLY A 291 -15.74 16.02 12.42
CA GLY A 291 -16.80 15.08 12.02
C GLY A 291 -18.24 15.47 12.39
N ALA A 292 -18.45 16.67 12.96
CA ALA A 292 -19.77 17.26 13.18
C ALA A 292 -19.88 18.54 12.33
N ALA A 293 -20.65 18.44 11.23
CA ALA A 293 -21.06 19.53 10.33
C ALA A 293 -19.97 20.08 9.37
N MET A 294 -19.84 19.47 8.19
CA MET A 294 -19.38 20.19 7.01
C MET A 294 -20.57 20.65 6.16
N ASP A 295 -20.79 21.94 6.18
CA ASP A 295 -21.65 22.62 5.23
C ASP A 295 -20.99 22.59 3.82
N VAL A 296 -21.73 22.19 2.81
CA VAL A 296 -21.24 21.81 1.46
C VAL A 296 -20.78 22.99 0.60
N THR A 297 -20.54 24.18 1.18
CA THR A 297 -20.35 25.43 0.42
C THR A 297 -18.95 26.06 0.43
N SER A 298 -17.93 25.44 1.04
CA SER A 298 -16.58 26.01 0.99
C SER A 298 -15.68 25.26 0.02
N PRO A 299 -15.13 25.93 -1.01
CA PRO A 299 -14.10 25.34 -1.84
C PRO A 299 -12.83 25.14 -1.00
N LEU A 300 -12.41 23.88 -0.84
CA LEU A 300 -11.16 23.48 -0.19
C LEU A 300 -9.97 24.21 -0.83
N ALA A 301 -9.34 25.09 -0.09
CA ALA A 301 -8.09 25.73 -0.49
C ALA A 301 -6.99 24.66 -0.57
N LEU A 302 -6.73 24.18 -1.77
CA LEU A 302 -5.70 23.20 -2.08
C LEU A 302 -4.32 23.89 -2.05
N GLY A 303 -3.63 23.76 -0.92
CA GLY A 303 -2.20 24.11 -0.83
C GLY A 303 -1.39 23.14 -1.70
N ARG A 304 -0.80 23.65 -2.78
CA ARG A 304 0.09 22.87 -3.65
C ARG A 304 1.54 23.05 -3.16
N SER A 305 2.14 22.01 -2.61
CA SER A 305 3.60 21.95 -2.44
C SER A 305 4.18 21.03 -3.51
N ARG A 306 5.02 21.57 -4.37
CA ARG A 306 5.84 20.80 -5.31
C ARG A 306 7.18 20.53 -4.64
N ILE A 307 7.58 19.28 -4.56
CA ILE A 307 8.96 18.89 -4.25
C ILE A 307 9.61 18.55 -5.59
N ARG A 308 10.65 19.28 -5.94
CA ARG A 308 11.55 18.98 -7.07
C ARG A 308 12.70 18.13 -6.61
#